data_4fdcc2374a2b0201024a3df0bc88bcdc
#
_entry.id   4fdcc2374a2b0201024a3df0bc88bcdc
#
_cell.length_a   1.000
_cell.length_b   1.000
_cell.length_c   1.000
_cell.angle_alpha   90.00
_cell.angle_beta   90.00
_cell.angle_gamma   90.00
#
_symmetry.space_group_name_H-M   'P 1'
#
loop_
_entity.id
_entity.type
_entity.pdbx_description
1 polymer ?
#
loop_
_entity_poly.entity_id
_entity_poly.type
_entity_poly.pdbx_seq_one_letter_code
_entity_poly.pdbx_strand_id
1 'polypeptide(L)'
;MSPSAALARIRLNPHSRAVQRDLRNATDMHRTLMRLVPDGLGGSPRQTAGLLYRLDVTDTFSTLLVQAATLDPTRLPDDYGHTDVKDLTPVFNALQKGLAVRYRIVVNPVKTERLPLENKGRRGKRIALTGPDADQWWARRAHEAGLHLTTALPTLVAAVHGRGDSAAAVRHHLVRYDGTATVTDPDALAEAVLVGIGRAKSYGAGLLSLARAAA
;
A
#
# COMPACT_ATOMS: atom_id res chain seq x y z
N MET A 1 -1.95 -9.94 -22.14
CA MET A 1 -3.20 -9.81 -21.33
C MET A 1 -3.18 -8.42 -20.72
N SER A 2 -4.28 -7.67 -20.83
CA SER A 2 -4.36 -6.35 -20.18
C SER A 2 -4.29 -6.51 -18.65
N PRO A 3 -3.62 -5.58 -17.94
CA PRO A 3 -3.57 -5.60 -16.49
C PRO A 3 -4.98 -5.46 -15.91
N SER A 4 -5.30 -6.25 -14.88
CA SER A 4 -6.59 -6.20 -14.19
C SER A 4 -6.42 -6.39 -12.69
N ALA A 5 -7.23 -5.73 -11.90
CA ALA A 5 -7.34 -5.89 -10.46
C ALA A 5 -8.69 -5.37 -9.97
N ALA A 6 -9.15 -5.88 -8.84
CA ALA A 6 -10.29 -5.34 -8.10
C ALA A 6 -9.82 -4.42 -6.97
N LEU A 7 -10.56 -3.35 -6.74
CA LEU A 7 -10.37 -2.42 -5.61
C LEU A 7 -11.64 -2.36 -4.77
N ALA A 8 -11.57 -2.84 -3.54
CA ALA A 8 -12.61 -2.66 -2.55
C ALA A 8 -12.37 -1.38 -1.75
N ARG A 9 -13.43 -0.60 -1.56
CA ARG A 9 -13.50 0.50 -0.61
C ARG A 9 -14.42 0.08 0.53
N ILE A 10 -13.87 -0.07 1.72
CA ILE A 10 -14.60 -0.50 2.91
C ILE A 10 -14.68 0.67 3.89
N ARG A 11 -15.90 1.20 4.10
CA ARG A 11 -16.15 2.15 5.19
C ARG A 11 -16.32 1.33 6.47
N LEU A 12 -15.32 1.39 7.35
CA LEU A 12 -15.27 0.56 8.55
C LEU A 12 -16.38 0.95 9.55
N ASN A 13 -16.99 -0.08 10.14
CA ASN A 13 -17.93 0.11 11.25
C ASN A 13 -17.14 0.24 12.57
N PRO A 14 -17.13 1.42 13.22
CA PRO A 14 -16.36 1.64 14.45
C PRO A 14 -16.87 0.81 15.64
N HIS A 15 -18.10 0.31 15.58
CA HIS A 15 -18.71 -0.51 16.64
C HIS A 15 -18.41 -2.01 16.48
N SER A 16 -17.89 -2.45 15.32
CA SER A 16 -17.51 -3.84 15.11
C SER A 16 -16.30 -4.21 15.95
N ARG A 17 -16.40 -5.30 16.73
CA ARG A 17 -15.28 -5.83 17.51
C ARG A 17 -14.11 -6.26 16.62
N ALA A 18 -14.41 -6.80 15.45
CA ALA A 18 -13.41 -7.19 14.47
C ALA A 18 -12.62 -5.97 13.97
N VAL A 19 -13.30 -4.88 13.63
CA VAL A 19 -12.67 -3.62 13.21
C VAL A 19 -11.80 -3.05 14.33
N GLN A 20 -12.32 -2.97 15.56
CA GLN A 20 -11.55 -2.45 16.70
C GLN A 20 -10.27 -3.26 16.99
N ARG A 21 -10.34 -4.58 16.87
CA ARG A 21 -9.15 -5.45 16.98
C ARG A 21 -8.15 -5.14 15.87
N ASP A 22 -8.61 -5.08 14.63
CA ASP A 22 -7.78 -4.92 13.45
C ASP A 22 -7.12 -3.54 13.40
N LEU A 23 -7.81 -2.48 13.83
CA LEU A 23 -7.23 -1.15 13.95
C LEU A 23 -6.11 -1.04 15.01
N ARG A 24 -6.13 -1.91 16.02
CA ARG A 24 -5.07 -1.96 17.05
C ARG A 24 -3.84 -2.76 16.62
N ASN A 25 -3.99 -3.64 15.61
CA ASN A 25 -2.94 -4.57 15.24
C ASN A 25 -2.97 -4.87 13.74
N ALA A 26 -1.95 -4.39 13.02
CA ALA A 26 -1.85 -4.58 11.58
C ALA A 26 -1.71 -6.05 11.15
N THR A 27 -1.21 -6.94 12.02
CA THR A 27 -1.16 -8.38 11.73
C THR A 27 -2.58 -8.97 11.69
N ASP A 28 -3.45 -8.54 12.61
CA ASP A 28 -4.84 -9.00 12.63
C ASP A 28 -5.61 -8.40 11.45
N MET A 29 -5.40 -7.12 11.13
CA MET A 29 -5.90 -6.49 9.92
C MET A 29 -5.50 -7.30 8.68
N HIS A 30 -4.23 -7.60 8.53
CA HIS A 30 -3.74 -8.38 7.40
C HIS A 30 -4.41 -9.77 7.30
N ARG A 31 -4.58 -10.47 8.42
CA ARG A 31 -5.28 -11.77 8.46
C ARG A 31 -6.73 -11.65 8.03
N THR A 32 -7.44 -10.61 8.48
CA THR A 32 -8.82 -10.35 8.05
C THR A 32 -8.90 -10.10 6.56
N LEU A 33 -7.98 -9.30 6.01
CA LEU A 33 -7.96 -8.98 4.58
C LEU A 33 -7.56 -10.17 3.70
N MET A 34 -6.72 -11.07 4.21
CA MET A 34 -6.39 -12.32 3.49
C MET A 34 -7.59 -13.24 3.28
N ARG A 35 -8.69 -13.07 4.01
CA ARG A 35 -9.94 -13.80 3.76
C ARG A 35 -10.62 -13.38 2.46
N LEU A 36 -10.39 -12.13 2.00
CA LEU A 36 -11.00 -11.59 0.79
C LEU A 36 -10.46 -12.22 -0.49
N VAL A 37 -9.32 -12.88 -0.43
CA VAL A 37 -8.69 -13.50 -1.60
C VAL A 37 -8.92 -15.02 -1.61
N PRO A 38 -8.83 -15.67 -2.78
CA PRO A 38 -8.99 -17.12 -2.89
C PRO A 38 -8.03 -17.89 -1.98
N ASP A 39 -8.45 -19.09 -1.56
CA ASP A 39 -7.60 -20.03 -0.83
C ASP A 39 -6.67 -20.77 -1.79
N GLY A 40 -5.66 -21.49 -1.26
CA GLY A 40 -4.79 -22.36 -2.06
C GLY A 40 -3.72 -21.63 -2.87
N LEU A 41 -3.37 -20.38 -2.55
CA LEU A 41 -2.41 -19.56 -3.29
C LEU A 41 -0.92 -19.90 -3.04
N GLY A 42 -0.64 -21.04 -2.40
CA GLY A 42 0.72 -21.53 -2.18
C GLY A 42 1.50 -20.81 -1.08
N GLY A 43 2.84 -20.86 -1.14
CA GLY A 43 3.72 -20.40 -0.05
C GLY A 43 3.79 -18.87 0.15
N SER A 44 3.28 -18.06 -0.80
CA SER A 44 3.29 -16.59 -0.72
C SER A 44 1.92 -16.01 -1.08
N PRO A 45 0.84 -16.35 -0.35
CA PRO A 45 -0.53 -16.09 -0.78
C PRO A 45 -0.84 -14.62 -0.98
N ARG A 46 -0.33 -13.72 -0.13
CA ARG A 46 -0.48 -12.26 -0.31
C ARG A 46 0.10 -11.78 -1.64
N GLN A 47 1.31 -12.27 -1.99
CA GLN A 47 2.01 -11.85 -3.20
C GLN A 47 1.33 -12.43 -4.44
N THR A 48 0.93 -13.69 -4.40
CA THR A 48 0.19 -14.37 -5.48
C THR A 48 -1.14 -13.69 -5.75
N ALA A 49 -1.89 -13.30 -4.70
CA ALA A 49 -3.12 -12.54 -4.84
C ALA A 49 -2.93 -11.09 -5.29
N GLY A 50 -1.72 -10.54 -5.22
CA GLY A 50 -1.49 -9.10 -5.40
C GLY A 50 -2.14 -8.24 -4.31
N LEU A 51 -2.37 -8.81 -3.10
CA LEU A 51 -3.08 -8.10 -2.04
C LEU A 51 -2.27 -6.91 -1.52
N LEU A 52 -2.84 -5.73 -1.66
CA LEU A 52 -2.36 -4.47 -1.12
C LEU A 52 -3.50 -3.80 -0.36
N TYR A 53 -3.18 -3.02 0.67
CA TYR A 53 -4.20 -2.22 1.33
C TYR A 53 -3.64 -0.90 1.88
N ARG A 54 -4.54 0.04 2.14
CA ARG A 54 -4.25 1.30 2.82
C ARG A 54 -5.43 1.69 3.70
N LEU A 55 -5.14 2.10 4.93
CA LEU A 55 -6.11 2.68 5.85
C LEU A 55 -6.02 4.21 5.76
N ASP A 56 -7.12 4.84 5.37
CA ASP A 56 -7.29 6.30 5.38
C ASP A 56 -8.22 6.67 6.55
N VAL A 57 -7.69 7.38 7.54
CA VAL A 57 -8.41 7.83 8.73
C VAL A 57 -8.73 9.31 8.58
N THR A 58 -9.99 9.68 8.85
CA THR A 58 -10.47 11.04 8.98
C THR A 58 -11.10 11.22 10.36
N ASP A 59 -11.45 12.44 10.72
CA ASP A 59 -12.08 12.74 12.02
C ASP A 59 -13.44 12.06 12.21
N THR A 60 -14.11 11.73 11.11
CA THR A 60 -15.49 11.20 11.13
C THR A 60 -15.57 9.70 10.84
N PHE A 61 -14.67 9.15 10.04
CA PHE A 61 -14.69 7.74 9.66
C PHE A 61 -13.34 7.23 9.21
N SER A 62 -13.19 5.91 9.25
CA SER A 62 -12.03 5.20 8.69
C SER A 62 -12.44 4.45 7.44
N THR A 63 -11.66 4.61 6.38
CA THR A 63 -11.85 3.91 5.11
C THR A 63 -10.64 3.03 4.84
N LEU A 64 -10.90 1.77 4.53
CA LEU A 64 -9.91 0.81 4.12
C LEU A 64 -10.03 0.60 2.60
N LEU A 65 -8.96 0.85 1.88
CA LEU A 65 -8.82 0.47 0.47
C LEU A 65 -8.07 -0.85 0.39
N VAL A 66 -8.62 -1.80 -0.33
CA VAL A 66 -8.02 -3.14 -0.52
C VAL A 66 -8.00 -3.46 -1.99
N GLN A 67 -6.83 -3.78 -2.53
CA GLN A 67 -6.63 -4.19 -3.92
C GLN A 67 -6.14 -5.63 -3.96
N ALA A 68 -6.65 -6.42 -4.90
CA ALA A 68 -6.12 -7.73 -5.26
C ALA A 68 -6.56 -8.11 -6.68
N ALA A 69 -6.02 -9.19 -7.24
CA ALA A 69 -6.47 -9.72 -8.52
C ALA A 69 -7.96 -10.07 -8.50
N THR A 70 -8.42 -10.66 -7.40
CA THR A 70 -9.84 -10.99 -7.15
C THR A 70 -10.15 -10.74 -5.67
N LEU A 71 -11.34 -10.21 -5.39
CA LEU A 71 -11.84 -9.95 -4.04
C LEU A 71 -13.23 -10.51 -3.86
N ASP A 72 -13.46 -11.20 -2.75
CA ASP A 72 -14.77 -11.66 -2.29
C ASP A 72 -15.15 -10.96 -0.98
N PRO A 73 -15.93 -9.87 -1.03
CA PRO A 73 -16.32 -9.11 0.15
C PRO A 73 -17.21 -9.89 1.12
N THR A 74 -17.87 -10.96 0.68
CA THR A 74 -18.76 -11.76 1.54
C THR A 74 -17.99 -12.51 2.63
N ARG A 75 -16.66 -12.62 2.48
CA ARG A 75 -15.77 -13.28 3.44
C ARG A 75 -15.26 -12.36 4.56
N LEU A 76 -15.69 -11.08 4.56
CA LEU A 76 -15.45 -10.19 5.71
C LEU A 76 -16.27 -10.67 6.92
N PRO A 77 -15.79 -10.36 8.15
CA PRO A 77 -16.63 -10.56 9.33
C PRO A 77 -17.94 -9.78 9.24
N ASP A 78 -18.99 -10.32 9.88
CA ASP A 78 -20.26 -9.61 10.01
C ASP A 78 -20.02 -8.22 10.61
N ASP A 79 -20.81 -7.24 10.19
CA ASP A 79 -20.73 -5.85 10.65
C ASP A 79 -19.36 -5.17 10.46
N TYR A 80 -18.48 -5.68 9.60
CA TYR A 80 -17.16 -5.09 9.40
C TYR A 80 -17.22 -3.70 8.76
N GLY A 81 -18.20 -3.46 7.89
CA GLY A 81 -18.42 -2.19 7.26
C GLY A 81 -19.16 -2.28 5.93
N HIS A 82 -19.40 -1.12 5.33
CA HIS A 82 -19.99 -1.05 3.99
C HIS A 82 -18.90 -1.14 2.93
N THR A 83 -19.06 -2.07 1.98
CA THR A 83 -18.05 -2.39 0.96
C THR A 83 -18.57 -2.12 -0.44
N ASP A 84 -17.83 -1.31 -1.21
CA ASP A 84 -18.00 -1.14 -2.66
C ASP A 84 -16.78 -1.74 -3.36
N VAL A 85 -16.99 -2.54 -4.41
CA VAL A 85 -15.91 -3.09 -5.23
C VAL A 85 -15.96 -2.53 -6.63
N LYS A 86 -14.80 -2.15 -7.18
CA LYS A 86 -14.64 -1.64 -8.54
C LYS A 86 -13.54 -2.41 -9.26
N ASP A 87 -13.76 -2.63 -10.55
CA ASP A 87 -12.71 -3.09 -11.46
C ASP A 87 -11.77 -1.92 -11.80
N LEU A 88 -10.47 -2.18 -11.74
CA LEU A 88 -9.42 -1.21 -12.10
C LEU A 88 -9.01 -1.29 -13.58
N THR A 89 -9.52 -2.24 -14.37
CA THR A 89 -9.20 -2.34 -15.80
C THR A 89 -9.40 -1.03 -16.55
N PRO A 90 -10.48 -0.23 -16.31
CA PRO A 90 -10.63 1.07 -16.95
C PRO A 90 -9.53 2.09 -16.58
N VAL A 91 -8.98 1.99 -15.36
CA VAL A 91 -7.87 2.84 -14.92
C VAL A 91 -6.62 2.49 -15.72
N PHE A 92 -6.28 1.19 -15.83
CA PHE A 92 -5.13 0.75 -16.61
C PHE A 92 -5.24 1.12 -18.09
N ASN A 93 -6.41 0.96 -18.70
CA ASN A 93 -6.65 1.31 -20.09
C ASN A 93 -6.55 2.83 -20.36
N ALA A 94 -6.75 3.65 -19.34
CA ALA A 94 -6.64 5.11 -19.44
C ALA A 94 -5.21 5.64 -19.23
N LEU A 95 -4.26 4.80 -18.80
CA LEU A 95 -2.88 5.21 -18.62
C LEU A 95 -2.23 5.49 -19.97
N GLN A 96 -1.70 6.69 -20.11
CA GLN A 96 -0.92 7.09 -21.29
C GLN A 96 0.18 8.06 -20.89
N LYS A 97 1.27 8.08 -21.64
CA LYS A 97 2.36 9.03 -21.45
C LYS A 97 1.85 10.46 -21.56
N GLY A 98 2.27 11.33 -20.64
CA GLY A 98 1.82 12.72 -20.55
C GLY A 98 0.53 12.94 -19.75
N LEU A 99 -0.17 11.86 -19.31
CA LEU A 99 -1.38 12.01 -18.50
C LEU A 99 -1.03 12.64 -17.14
N ALA A 100 -1.71 13.74 -16.81
CA ALA A 100 -1.62 14.35 -15.48
C ALA A 100 -2.52 13.59 -14.49
N VAL A 101 -1.93 13.17 -13.37
CA VAL A 101 -2.63 12.40 -12.33
C VAL A 101 -2.42 13.00 -10.95
N ARG A 102 -3.42 12.88 -10.09
CA ARG A 102 -3.26 12.98 -8.64
C ARG A 102 -2.96 11.59 -8.10
N TYR A 103 -2.07 11.52 -7.13
CA TYR A 103 -1.73 10.26 -6.50
C TYR A 103 -1.79 10.34 -4.97
N ARG A 104 -2.02 9.20 -4.35
CA ARG A 104 -1.83 8.97 -2.91
C ARG A 104 -1.19 7.61 -2.70
N ILE A 105 -0.18 7.58 -1.84
CA ILE A 105 0.47 6.36 -1.41
C ILE A 105 0.91 6.48 0.05
N VAL A 106 0.90 5.35 0.78
CA VAL A 106 1.60 5.20 2.05
C VAL A 106 2.79 4.29 1.81
N VAL A 107 3.98 4.71 2.24
CA VAL A 107 5.22 3.97 2.04
C VAL A 107 6.01 3.82 3.34
N ASN A 108 6.91 2.85 3.37
CA ASN A 108 7.91 2.66 4.42
C ASN A 108 9.29 2.94 3.83
N PRO A 109 9.77 4.20 3.83
CA PRO A 109 11.07 4.56 3.29
C PRO A 109 12.18 3.97 4.17
N VAL A 110 12.97 3.07 3.61
CA VAL A 110 14.08 2.43 4.33
C VAL A 110 15.29 2.27 3.43
N LYS A 111 16.47 2.37 4.03
CA LYS A 111 17.73 1.94 3.43
C LYS A 111 18.31 0.76 4.19
N THR A 112 19.08 -0.08 3.52
CA THR A 112 19.86 -1.12 4.17
C THR A 112 21.24 -0.54 4.49
N GLU A 113 21.69 -0.71 5.72
CA GLU A 113 23.02 -0.31 6.15
C GLU A 113 24.08 -1.02 5.30
N ARG A 114 25.05 -0.27 4.81
CA ARG A 114 26.25 -0.84 4.21
C ARG A 114 27.16 -1.33 5.31
N LEU A 115 27.39 -2.62 5.35
CA LEU A 115 28.36 -3.21 6.28
C LEU A 115 29.77 -3.10 5.70
N PRO A 116 30.80 -2.96 6.58
CA PRO A 116 32.19 -3.07 6.17
C PRO A 116 32.50 -4.40 5.48
N LEU A 117 33.55 -4.45 4.67
CA LEU A 117 33.96 -5.63 3.90
C LEU A 117 34.20 -6.87 4.78
N GLU A 118 34.65 -6.67 6.00
CA GLU A 118 34.86 -7.72 7.03
C GLU A 118 33.58 -8.49 7.37
N ASN A 119 32.41 -7.85 7.18
CA ASN A 119 31.09 -8.42 7.39
C ASN A 119 30.40 -8.87 6.09
N LYS A 120 31.20 -9.14 5.03
CA LYS A 120 30.70 -9.62 3.75
C LYS A 120 29.90 -10.91 3.94
N GLY A 121 28.63 -10.89 3.50
CA GLY A 121 27.69 -12.01 3.68
C GLY A 121 26.66 -11.83 4.81
N ARG A 122 26.85 -10.86 5.72
CA ARG A 122 25.82 -10.50 6.70
C ARG A 122 24.84 -9.49 6.11
N ARG A 123 23.57 -9.58 6.52
CA ARG A 123 22.56 -8.57 6.16
C ARG A 123 22.70 -7.34 7.05
N GLY A 124 22.92 -6.17 6.43
CA GLY A 124 22.87 -4.90 7.14
C GLY A 124 21.49 -4.62 7.74
N LYS A 125 21.47 -3.84 8.83
CA LYS A 125 20.23 -3.39 9.47
C LYS A 125 19.43 -2.50 8.52
N ARG A 126 18.11 -2.52 8.69
CA ARG A 126 17.22 -1.59 7.99
C ARG A 126 17.10 -0.31 8.81
N ILE A 127 17.40 0.81 8.18
CA ILE A 127 17.33 2.14 8.77
C ILE A 127 16.15 2.85 8.13
N ALA A 128 15.22 3.35 8.94
CA ALA A 128 14.14 4.18 8.48
C ALA A 128 14.69 5.52 7.98
N LEU A 129 14.15 6.00 6.86
CA LEU A 129 14.44 7.31 6.31
C LEU A 129 13.33 8.28 6.74
N THR A 130 13.70 9.51 7.09
CA THR A 130 12.77 10.56 7.53
C THR A 130 13.11 11.88 6.83
N GLY A 131 12.16 12.82 6.81
CA GLY A 131 12.36 14.14 6.22
C GLY A 131 12.86 14.07 4.78
N PRO A 132 13.85 14.91 4.40
CA PRO A 132 14.35 14.99 3.01
C PRO A 132 14.84 13.65 2.45
N ASP A 133 15.42 12.76 3.27
CA ASP A 133 15.88 11.45 2.83
C ASP A 133 14.70 10.55 2.41
N ALA A 134 13.57 10.64 3.12
CA ALA A 134 12.35 9.93 2.77
C ALA A 134 11.74 10.49 1.47
N ASP A 135 11.77 11.83 1.29
CA ASP A 135 11.25 12.50 0.10
C ASP A 135 12.08 12.13 -1.15
N GLN A 136 13.40 12.10 -1.02
CA GLN A 136 14.29 11.65 -2.09
C GLN A 136 14.08 10.17 -2.42
N TRP A 137 13.86 9.34 -1.41
CA TRP A 137 13.52 7.92 -1.60
C TRP A 137 12.21 7.78 -2.39
N TRP A 138 11.18 8.56 -2.03
CA TRP A 138 9.91 8.54 -2.76
C TRP A 138 10.07 9.03 -4.19
N ALA A 139 10.74 10.16 -4.41
CA ALA A 139 10.96 10.71 -5.76
C ALA A 139 11.62 9.68 -6.69
N ARG A 140 12.66 8.99 -6.22
CA ARG A 140 13.31 7.92 -7.00
C ARG A 140 12.36 6.76 -7.28
N ARG A 141 11.57 6.29 -6.28
CA ARG A 141 10.62 5.20 -6.47
C ARG A 141 9.47 5.56 -7.39
N ALA A 142 9.00 6.79 -7.34
CA ALA A 142 7.99 7.30 -8.26
C ALA A 142 8.51 7.33 -9.70
N HIS A 143 9.74 7.80 -9.91
CA HIS A 143 10.38 7.77 -11.22
C HIS A 143 10.53 6.35 -11.78
N GLU A 144 11.01 5.40 -10.95
CA GLU A 144 11.09 3.98 -11.30
C GLU A 144 9.72 3.36 -11.64
N ALA A 145 8.64 3.91 -11.05
CA ALA A 145 7.26 3.53 -11.30
C ALA A 145 6.60 4.29 -12.46
N GLY A 146 7.36 4.98 -13.30
CA GLY A 146 6.84 5.69 -14.46
C GLY A 146 6.10 7.00 -14.15
N LEU A 147 6.41 7.65 -13.02
CA LEU A 147 5.84 8.94 -12.62
C LEU A 147 6.91 10.02 -12.53
N HIS A 148 6.65 11.17 -13.15
CA HIS A 148 7.38 12.40 -12.88
C HIS A 148 6.55 13.25 -11.90
N LEU A 149 7.05 13.41 -10.67
CA LEU A 149 6.34 14.14 -9.62
C LEU A 149 6.35 15.64 -9.91
N THR A 150 5.17 16.27 -9.87
CA THR A 150 5.01 17.72 -9.90
C THR A 150 4.93 18.27 -8.47
N THR A 151 4.18 17.59 -7.61
CA THR A 151 4.11 17.90 -6.18
C THR A 151 4.18 16.63 -5.35
N ALA A 152 4.73 16.74 -4.14
CA ALA A 152 4.75 15.66 -3.15
C ALA A 152 4.58 16.27 -1.75
N LEU A 153 3.47 15.98 -1.10
CA LEU A 153 3.13 16.48 0.22
C LEU A 153 3.23 15.32 1.22
N PRO A 154 4.31 15.26 2.04
CA PRO A 154 4.46 14.23 3.04
C PRO A 154 3.56 14.46 4.24
N THR A 155 2.99 13.40 4.78
CA THR A 155 2.27 13.38 6.05
C THR A 155 2.74 12.17 6.83
N LEU A 156 3.17 12.36 8.07
CA LEU A 156 3.51 11.24 8.94
C LEU A 156 2.24 10.46 9.28
N VAL A 157 2.31 9.16 9.09
CA VAL A 157 1.25 8.24 9.53
C VAL A 157 1.66 7.68 10.88
N ALA A 158 0.69 7.49 11.79
CA ALA A 158 0.95 6.86 13.07
C ALA A 158 1.67 5.52 12.89
N ALA A 159 2.68 5.25 13.72
CA ALA A 159 3.47 4.04 13.62
C ALA A 159 2.56 2.81 13.72
N VAL A 160 2.63 1.94 12.72
CA VAL A 160 1.86 0.71 12.69
C VAL A 160 2.62 -0.36 13.45
N HIS A 161 1.95 -0.95 14.43
CA HIS A 161 2.49 -2.04 15.24
C HIS A 161 1.97 -3.38 14.72
N GLY A 162 2.88 -4.34 14.52
CA GLY A 162 2.53 -5.74 14.26
C GLY A 162 2.97 -6.61 15.44
N ARG A 163 2.22 -7.66 15.74
CA ARG A 163 2.71 -8.75 16.61
C ARG A 163 3.73 -9.57 15.79
N GLY A 164 4.99 -9.58 16.25
CA GLY A 164 5.95 -10.60 15.83
C GLY A 164 5.96 -11.71 16.90
N ASP A 165 6.31 -12.93 16.50
CA ASP A 165 6.56 -14.05 17.43
C ASP A 165 7.79 -13.83 18.34
N SER A 166 8.56 -12.77 18.08
CA SER A 166 9.66 -12.31 18.91
C SER A 166 9.25 -11.04 19.66
N ALA A 167 9.73 -10.89 20.90
CA ALA A 167 9.41 -9.80 21.85
C ALA A 167 9.71 -8.36 21.36
N ALA A 168 10.21 -8.19 20.15
CA ALA A 168 10.41 -6.89 19.52
C ALA A 168 9.23 -6.59 18.59
N ALA A 169 8.30 -5.73 19.05
CA ALA A 169 7.27 -5.16 18.21
C ALA A 169 7.91 -4.50 16.96
N VAL A 170 7.57 -5.02 15.79
CA VAL A 170 8.06 -4.41 14.53
C VAL A 170 7.38 -3.05 14.38
N ARG A 171 8.16 -1.98 14.48
CA ARG A 171 7.69 -0.61 14.23
C ARG A 171 8.03 -0.23 12.80
N HIS A 172 7.02 0.13 12.03
CA HIS A 172 7.20 0.70 10.71
C HIS A 172 6.96 2.21 10.77
N HIS A 173 7.92 2.99 10.28
CA HIS A 173 7.75 4.42 10.07
C HIS A 173 7.13 4.65 8.71
N LEU A 174 5.83 4.91 8.69
CA LEU A 174 5.10 5.11 7.46
C LEU A 174 4.96 6.59 7.15
N VAL A 175 5.11 6.93 5.87
CA VAL A 175 4.88 8.28 5.34
C VAL A 175 3.84 8.17 4.25
N ARG A 176 2.79 9.00 4.33
CA ARG A 176 1.83 9.19 3.25
C ARG A 176 2.31 10.33 2.37
N TYR A 177 2.31 10.10 1.07
CA TYR A 177 2.51 11.13 0.06
C TYR A 177 1.24 11.34 -0.72
N ASP A 178 0.76 12.58 -0.74
CA ASP A 178 -0.28 13.09 -1.63
C ASP A 178 0.37 14.03 -2.63
N GLY A 179 -0.08 14.03 -3.88
CA GLY A 179 0.48 14.95 -4.85
C GLY A 179 -0.06 14.77 -6.26
N THR A 180 0.61 15.48 -7.17
CA THR A 180 0.37 15.43 -8.60
C THR A 180 1.62 14.95 -9.32
N ALA A 181 1.41 14.26 -10.44
CA ALA A 181 2.48 13.73 -11.26
C ALA A 181 2.04 13.65 -12.73
N THR A 182 3.01 13.54 -13.63
CA THR A 182 2.79 13.20 -15.03
C THR A 182 3.27 11.77 -15.28
N VAL A 183 2.46 10.99 -15.98
CA VAL A 183 2.84 9.62 -16.38
C VAL A 183 3.94 9.70 -17.44
N THR A 184 5.07 9.07 -17.18
CA THR A 184 6.21 8.98 -18.10
C THR A 184 6.32 7.62 -18.77
N ASP A 185 5.90 6.56 -18.05
CA ASP A 185 5.88 5.17 -18.50
C ASP A 185 4.59 4.50 -18.00
N PRO A 186 3.57 4.31 -18.88
CA PRO A 186 2.30 3.68 -18.51
C PRO A 186 2.44 2.22 -18.07
N ASP A 187 3.35 1.44 -18.65
CA ASP A 187 3.50 0.01 -18.35
C ASP A 187 4.18 -0.17 -16.99
N ALA A 188 5.24 0.59 -16.72
CA ALA A 188 5.88 0.61 -15.40
C ALA A 188 4.89 1.07 -14.31
N LEU A 189 4.01 2.04 -14.63
CA LEU A 189 2.99 2.52 -13.71
C LEU A 189 1.92 1.46 -13.43
N ALA A 190 1.44 0.77 -14.46
CA ALA A 190 0.48 -0.32 -14.30
C ALA A 190 1.05 -1.45 -13.41
N GLU A 191 2.30 -1.85 -13.64
CA GLU A 191 2.98 -2.83 -12.80
C GLU A 191 3.13 -2.33 -11.34
N ALA A 192 3.54 -1.08 -11.14
CA ALA A 192 3.67 -0.48 -9.82
C ALA A 192 2.35 -0.41 -9.05
N VAL A 193 1.23 -0.17 -9.73
CA VAL A 193 -0.11 -0.22 -9.14
C VAL A 193 -0.45 -1.66 -8.72
N LEU A 194 -0.19 -2.66 -9.58
CA LEU A 194 -0.52 -4.07 -9.31
C LEU A 194 0.34 -4.66 -8.19
N VAL A 195 1.65 -4.46 -8.27
CA VAL A 195 2.61 -5.08 -7.34
C VAL A 195 2.75 -4.29 -6.05
N GLY A 196 2.49 -2.98 -6.10
CA GLY A 196 2.70 -2.02 -5.02
C GLY A 196 4.18 -1.61 -4.86
N ILE A 197 4.40 -0.43 -4.29
CA ILE A 197 5.72 0.20 -4.18
C ILE A 197 6.30 0.02 -2.77
N GLY A 198 7.53 -0.46 -2.70
CA GLY A 198 8.30 -0.53 -1.45
C GLY A 198 7.98 -1.73 -0.57
N ARG A 199 8.25 -1.59 0.72
CA ARG A 199 8.13 -2.64 1.74
C ARG A 199 6.93 -2.40 2.66
N ALA A 200 6.73 -3.31 3.63
CA ALA A 200 5.65 -3.25 4.62
C ALA A 200 4.23 -3.34 4.01
N LYS A 201 4.08 -4.05 2.89
CA LYS A 201 2.79 -4.21 2.19
C LYS A 201 1.74 -4.91 3.07
N SER A 202 2.16 -5.85 3.92
CA SER A 202 1.29 -6.50 4.93
C SER A 202 0.90 -5.59 6.10
N TYR A 203 1.40 -4.34 6.10
CA TYR A 203 1.17 -3.33 7.14
C TYR A 203 0.54 -2.05 6.58
N GLY A 204 -0.14 -2.14 5.43
CA GLY A 204 -0.87 -1.02 4.85
C GLY A 204 -0.04 -0.04 4.02
N ALA A 205 1.16 -0.45 3.61
CA ALA A 205 2.01 0.34 2.71
C ALA A 205 2.00 -0.20 1.27
N GLY A 206 2.36 0.65 0.32
CA GLY A 206 2.65 0.27 -1.06
C GLY A 206 1.47 0.38 -2.03
N LEU A 207 0.23 0.55 -1.56
CA LEU A 207 -0.93 0.74 -2.43
C LEU A 207 -0.90 2.16 -3.03
N LEU A 208 -0.66 2.25 -4.33
CA LEU A 208 -0.69 3.50 -5.09
C LEU A 208 -2.10 3.73 -5.64
N SER A 209 -2.75 4.80 -5.22
CA SER A 209 -4.02 5.26 -5.78
C SER A 209 -3.80 6.38 -6.77
N LEU A 210 -4.50 6.31 -7.89
CA LEU A 210 -4.45 7.31 -8.96
C LEU A 210 -5.84 7.88 -9.22
N ALA A 211 -5.91 9.17 -9.54
CA ALA A 211 -7.08 9.83 -10.07
C ALA A 211 -6.64 10.83 -11.14
N ARG A 212 -7.47 11.13 -12.12
CA ARG A 212 -7.19 12.23 -13.06
C ARG A 212 -6.97 13.52 -12.27
N ALA A 213 -5.94 14.27 -12.62
CA ALA A 213 -5.84 15.65 -12.18
C ALA A 213 -7.02 16.43 -12.78
N ALA A 214 -7.67 17.29 -11.98
CA ALA A 214 -8.60 18.26 -12.54
C ALA A 214 -7.79 19.21 -13.45
N ALA A 215 -8.35 19.50 -14.61
CA ALA A 215 -7.82 20.51 -15.50
C ALA A 215 -7.88 21.89 -14.81
#